data_4a7a5cf35a3f7685d06508623c9acbe0
#
_entry.id   4a7a5cf35a3f7685d06508623c9acbe0
#
_cell.length_a   1.000
_cell.length_b   1.000
_cell.length_c   1.000
_cell.angle_alpha   90.00
_cell.angle_beta   90.00
_cell.angle_gamma   90.00
#
_symmetry.space_group_name_H-M   'P 1'
#
loop_
_entity.id
_entity.type
_entity.pdbx_description
1 polymer ?
#
loop_
_entity_poly.entity_id
_entity_poly.type
_entity_poly.pdbx_seq_one_letter_code
_entity_poly.pdbx_strand_id
1 'polypeptide(L)'
;MAEVKEKKKLGVAEMAAYGIGNCIGSGIFVSMGVGIGYTGKSIPLALIIANIVVFFAYFYKSLMAGMFTMPGGRYSQTALIQPPILVGFSAISLIFSGLAFAMYGLSVVDYAATVFPQIEPYRNLIAVAIITLFFATTLLGGKFMGKFNMIMVVVLVISLIVYIAVGLPEVNLAAVRPTSDGYFKGGFMGLFMAIAVMSFACQGSTMPIDMTSDAKNPKKTLPKAIIVSSLV
;
A
#
# COMPACT_ATOMS: atom_id res chain seq x y z
N MET A 1 17.49 -32.91 -17.02
CA MET A 1 17.64 -31.41 -17.01
C MET A 1 16.27 -30.82 -17.14
N ALA A 2 15.70 -30.28 -16.07
CA ALA A 2 14.40 -29.62 -16.14
C ALA A 2 14.60 -28.27 -16.83
N GLU A 3 13.89 -28.03 -17.93
CA GLU A 3 13.81 -26.74 -18.61
C GLU A 3 13.35 -25.68 -17.59
N VAL A 4 14.27 -24.81 -17.19
CA VAL A 4 13.94 -23.60 -16.41
C VAL A 4 13.17 -22.68 -17.35
N LYS A 5 11.84 -22.80 -17.38
CA LYS A 5 10.97 -21.85 -18.08
C LYS A 5 11.34 -20.44 -17.64
N GLU A 6 11.90 -19.66 -18.55
CA GLU A 6 12.23 -18.26 -18.35
C GLU A 6 10.99 -17.53 -17.76
N LYS A 7 11.10 -17.08 -16.50
CA LYS A 7 10.03 -16.33 -15.86
C LYS A 7 9.83 -15.03 -16.65
N LYS A 8 8.64 -14.82 -17.20
CA LYS A 8 8.28 -13.57 -17.89
C LYS A 8 8.50 -12.40 -16.92
N LYS A 9 9.48 -11.56 -17.20
CA LYS A 9 9.84 -10.41 -16.37
C LYS A 9 8.81 -9.31 -16.48
N LEU A 10 8.54 -8.64 -15.35
CA LEU A 10 7.52 -7.60 -15.20
C LEU A 10 7.99 -6.26 -15.77
N GLY A 11 7.09 -5.55 -16.47
CA GLY A 11 7.31 -4.21 -16.98
C GLY A 11 6.95 -3.11 -15.96
N VAL A 12 7.08 -1.84 -16.37
CA VAL A 12 6.77 -0.67 -15.53
C VAL A 12 5.31 -0.67 -15.11
N ALA A 13 4.38 -0.94 -16.03
CA ALA A 13 2.94 -0.91 -15.73
C ALA A 13 2.52 -1.97 -14.70
N GLU A 14 3.04 -3.20 -14.85
CA GLU A 14 2.74 -4.29 -13.93
C GLU A 14 3.29 -4.02 -12.54
N MET A 15 4.49 -3.46 -12.44
CA MET A 15 5.11 -3.09 -11.17
C MET A 15 4.44 -1.86 -10.53
N ALA A 16 4.06 -0.86 -11.34
CA ALA A 16 3.30 0.29 -10.84
C ALA A 16 1.93 -0.12 -10.33
N ALA A 17 1.23 -1.00 -11.05
CA ALA A 17 -0.05 -1.56 -10.59
C ALA A 17 0.08 -2.27 -9.23
N TYR A 18 1.21 -2.95 -8.99
CA TYR A 18 1.50 -3.56 -7.69
C TYR A 18 1.64 -2.50 -6.58
N GLY A 19 2.36 -1.41 -6.86
CA GLY A 19 2.49 -0.29 -5.93
C GLY A 19 1.16 0.42 -5.67
N ILE A 20 0.40 0.73 -6.72
CA ILE A 20 -0.92 1.38 -6.63
C ILE A 20 -1.89 0.52 -5.82
N GLY A 21 -1.98 -0.78 -6.12
CA GLY A 21 -2.87 -1.69 -5.39
C GLY A 21 -2.56 -1.78 -3.91
N ASN A 22 -1.27 -1.70 -3.52
CA ASN A 22 -0.88 -1.66 -2.11
C ASN A 22 -1.19 -0.32 -1.43
N CYS A 23 -1.09 0.81 -2.14
CA CYS A 23 -1.46 2.13 -1.60
C CYS A 23 -2.96 2.24 -1.37
N ILE A 24 -3.74 1.96 -2.44
CA ILE A 24 -5.19 2.18 -2.45
C ILE A 24 -5.92 1.10 -1.65
N GLY A 25 -5.31 -0.08 -1.43
CA GLY A 25 -5.93 -1.17 -0.69
C GLY A 25 -6.15 -0.83 0.79
N SER A 26 -5.34 -1.45 1.62
CA SER A 26 -5.43 -1.36 3.08
C SER A 26 -5.09 0.01 3.64
N GLY A 27 -4.14 0.70 3.02
CA GLY A 27 -3.64 1.97 3.51
C GLY A 27 -4.73 3.03 3.53
N ILE A 28 -5.38 3.29 2.41
CA ILE A 28 -6.40 4.34 2.31
C ILE A 28 -7.66 3.94 3.07
N PHE A 29 -8.24 2.76 2.80
CA PHE A 29 -9.53 2.39 3.38
C PHE A 29 -9.49 2.25 4.90
N VAL A 30 -8.42 1.75 5.49
CA VAL A 30 -8.30 1.56 6.94
C VAL A 30 -7.79 2.82 7.63
N SER A 31 -6.76 3.48 7.06
CA SER A 31 -6.07 4.57 7.73
C SER A 31 -6.75 5.94 7.54
N MET A 32 -7.55 6.11 6.46
CA MET A 32 -8.20 7.39 6.16
C MET A 32 -9.12 7.86 7.30
N GLY A 33 -9.96 6.96 7.83
CA GLY A 33 -10.87 7.29 8.94
C GLY A 33 -10.13 7.75 10.18
N VAL A 34 -9.03 7.07 10.52
CA VAL A 34 -8.17 7.44 11.66
C VAL A 34 -7.49 8.80 11.41
N GLY A 35 -6.97 9.00 10.20
CA GLY A 35 -6.35 10.28 9.80
C GLY A 35 -7.33 11.46 9.87
N ILE A 36 -8.56 11.29 9.39
CA ILE A 36 -9.63 12.29 9.50
C ILE A 36 -9.95 12.58 10.97
N GLY A 37 -9.97 11.56 11.82
CA GLY A 37 -10.17 11.72 13.26
C GLY A 37 -9.15 12.66 13.90
N TYR A 38 -7.88 12.60 13.49
CA TYR A 38 -6.79 13.43 13.99
C TYR A 38 -6.81 14.86 13.42
N THR A 39 -6.98 15.03 12.12
CA THR A 39 -6.74 16.33 11.48
C THR A 39 -7.99 16.96 10.87
N GLY A 40 -9.10 16.24 10.77
CA GLY A 40 -10.34 16.74 10.18
C GLY A 40 -10.22 16.95 8.67
N LYS A 41 -10.66 18.11 8.20
CA LYS A 41 -10.75 18.46 6.76
C LYS A 41 -9.38 18.63 6.09
N SER A 42 -8.30 18.77 6.84
CA SER A 42 -6.92 18.88 6.32
C SER A 42 -6.28 17.55 5.94
N ILE A 43 -7.03 16.44 5.95
CA ILE A 43 -6.53 15.11 5.57
C ILE A 43 -5.90 15.05 4.17
N PRO A 44 -6.40 15.77 3.12
CA PRO A 44 -5.72 15.77 1.82
C PRO A 44 -4.31 16.37 1.90
N LEU A 45 -4.14 17.42 2.72
CA LEU A 45 -2.82 18.01 2.96
C LEU A 45 -1.89 17.03 3.66
N ALA A 46 -2.38 16.32 4.69
CA ALA A 46 -1.62 15.28 5.39
C ALA A 46 -1.18 14.17 4.43
N LEU A 47 -2.05 13.74 3.51
CA LEU A 47 -1.76 12.71 2.52
C LEU A 47 -0.67 13.15 1.54
N ILE A 48 -0.74 14.38 1.03
CA ILE A 48 0.27 14.94 0.11
C ILE A 48 1.64 14.99 0.81
N ILE A 49 1.69 15.51 2.05
CA ILE A 49 2.94 15.59 2.81
C ILE A 49 3.47 14.19 3.10
N ALA A 50 2.63 13.26 3.52
CA ALA A 50 3.00 11.88 3.78
C ALA A 50 3.60 11.20 2.54
N ASN A 51 2.99 11.40 1.37
CA ASN A 51 3.48 10.85 0.11
C ASN A 51 4.85 11.41 -0.27
N ILE A 52 5.05 12.73 -0.11
CA ILE A 52 6.34 13.37 -0.34
C ILE A 52 7.42 12.79 0.59
N VAL A 53 7.12 12.67 1.89
CA VAL A 53 8.05 12.11 2.88
C VAL A 53 8.41 10.67 2.54
N VAL A 54 7.42 9.83 2.24
CA VAL A 54 7.65 8.42 1.88
C VAL A 54 8.43 8.31 0.57
N PHE A 55 8.08 9.11 -0.43
CA PHE A 55 8.81 9.12 -1.71
C PHE A 55 10.31 9.39 -1.50
N PHE A 56 10.67 10.46 -0.80
CA PHE A 56 12.07 10.78 -0.55
C PHE A 56 12.76 9.76 0.37
N ALA A 57 12.05 9.24 1.37
CA ALA A 57 12.59 8.23 2.28
C ALA A 57 12.97 6.91 1.59
N TYR A 58 12.27 6.55 0.53
CA TYR A 58 12.45 5.26 -0.14
C TYR A 58 13.04 5.35 -1.56
N PHE A 59 13.09 6.54 -2.17
CA PHE A 59 13.54 6.70 -3.55
C PHE A 59 14.99 6.23 -3.75
N TYR A 60 15.86 6.50 -2.78
CA TYR A 60 17.24 6.02 -2.83
C TYR A 60 17.34 4.49 -2.82
N LYS A 61 16.45 3.80 -2.07
CA LYS A 61 16.38 2.33 -2.07
C LYS A 61 15.95 1.79 -3.43
N SER A 62 15.10 2.51 -4.14
CA SER A 62 14.71 2.19 -5.51
C SER A 62 15.89 2.25 -6.49
N LEU A 63 16.72 3.28 -6.38
CA LEU A 63 17.92 3.40 -7.21
C LEU A 63 18.91 2.28 -6.91
N MET A 64 19.13 1.97 -5.63
CA MET A 64 19.99 0.86 -5.22
C MET A 64 19.46 -0.50 -5.68
N ALA A 65 18.16 -0.74 -5.54
CA ALA A 65 17.51 -1.95 -6.04
C ALA A 65 17.70 -2.13 -7.55
N GLY A 66 17.72 -1.03 -8.30
CA GLY A 66 18.03 -1.03 -9.73
C GLY A 66 19.47 -1.36 -10.05
N MET A 67 20.41 -1.02 -9.18
CA MET A 67 21.84 -1.27 -9.34
C MET A 67 22.23 -2.70 -8.93
N PHE A 68 21.70 -3.15 -7.80
CA PHE A 68 22.01 -4.45 -7.20
C PHE A 68 20.74 -5.31 -7.17
N THR A 69 20.57 -6.11 -8.22
CA THR A 69 19.45 -7.07 -8.29
C THR A 69 19.74 -8.27 -7.40
N MET A 70 19.27 -8.22 -6.16
CA MET A 70 19.44 -9.32 -5.22
C MET A 70 18.11 -9.98 -4.87
N PRO A 71 18.10 -11.31 -4.71
CA PRO A 71 16.96 -11.99 -4.12
C PRO A 71 16.80 -11.54 -2.66
N GLY A 72 15.55 -11.42 -2.20
CA GLY A 72 15.26 -11.00 -0.82
C GLY A 72 14.82 -9.54 -0.66
N GLY A 73 14.66 -8.78 -1.76
CA GLY A 73 14.04 -7.45 -1.76
C GLY A 73 14.71 -6.46 -0.81
N ARG A 74 13.89 -5.70 -0.09
CA ARG A 74 14.34 -4.66 0.84
C ARG A 74 15.27 -5.16 1.94
N TYR A 75 15.08 -6.40 2.41
CA TYR A 75 15.93 -6.98 3.45
C TYR A 75 17.38 -7.11 2.98
N SER A 76 17.59 -7.73 1.82
CA SER A 76 18.95 -7.92 1.27
C SER A 76 19.66 -6.60 0.98
N GLN A 77 18.92 -5.58 0.52
CA GLN A 77 19.48 -4.24 0.32
C GLN A 77 19.88 -3.56 1.64
N THR A 78 19.06 -3.73 2.67
CA THR A 78 19.36 -3.20 4.00
C THR A 78 20.61 -3.89 4.58
N ALA A 79 20.74 -5.21 4.37
CA ALA A 79 21.87 -5.99 4.84
C ALA A 79 23.22 -5.61 4.20
N LEU A 80 23.20 -5.00 2.99
CA LEU A 80 24.42 -4.51 2.35
C LEU A 80 24.99 -3.24 2.96
N ILE A 81 24.14 -2.40 3.54
CA ILE A 81 24.52 -1.02 3.88
C ILE A 81 24.54 -0.81 5.38
N GLN A 82 23.69 -1.53 6.09
CA GLN A 82 23.52 -1.31 7.54
C GLN A 82 24.31 -2.31 8.36
N PRO A 83 24.75 -1.91 9.55
CA PRO A 83 25.41 -2.83 10.47
C PRO A 83 24.46 -3.96 10.90
N PRO A 84 25.00 -5.16 11.22
CA PRO A 84 24.22 -6.38 11.49
C PRO A 84 23.11 -6.21 12.53
N ILE A 85 23.33 -5.37 13.54
CA ILE A 85 22.34 -5.11 14.59
C ILE A 85 21.07 -4.43 14.04
N LEU A 86 21.21 -3.47 13.11
CA LEU A 86 20.09 -2.79 12.47
C LEU A 86 19.39 -3.71 11.47
N VAL A 87 20.13 -4.59 10.81
CA VAL A 87 19.57 -5.62 9.92
C VAL A 87 18.71 -6.59 10.73
N GLY A 88 19.18 -7.04 11.90
CA GLY A 88 18.40 -7.85 12.85
C GLY A 88 17.10 -7.16 13.28
N PHE A 89 17.17 -5.89 13.63
CA PHE A 89 15.98 -5.08 13.96
C PHE A 89 14.99 -5.02 12.79
N SER A 90 15.49 -4.84 11.57
CA SER A 90 14.65 -4.83 10.36
C SER A 90 13.98 -6.18 10.12
N ALA A 91 14.67 -7.30 10.38
CA ALA A 91 14.10 -8.64 10.26
C ALA A 91 12.94 -8.85 11.27
N ILE A 92 13.14 -8.46 12.51
CA ILE A 92 12.11 -8.52 13.56
C ILE A 92 10.91 -7.65 13.15
N SER A 93 11.14 -6.44 12.66
CA SER A 93 10.07 -5.55 12.18
C SER A 93 9.27 -6.16 11.03
N LEU A 94 9.90 -6.92 10.13
CA LEU A 94 9.20 -7.64 9.05
C LEU A 94 8.27 -8.73 9.61
N ILE A 95 8.68 -9.45 10.65
CA ILE A 95 7.82 -10.45 11.31
C ILE A 95 6.60 -9.77 11.92
N PHE A 96 6.80 -8.66 12.64
CA PHE A 96 5.69 -7.91 13.22
C PHE A 96 4.76 -7.28 12.18
N SER A 97 5.27 -6.93 10.99
CA SER A 97 4.41 -6.43 9.90
C SER A 97 3.42 -7.49 9.40
N GLY A 98 3.66 -8.78 9.65
CA GLY A 98 2.70 -9.85 9.41
C GLY A 98 1.39 -9.71 10.21
N LEU A 99 1.42 -9.04 11.37
CA LEU A 99 0.21 -8.76 12.16
C LEU A 99 -0.77 -7.84 11.40
N ALA A 100 -0.29 -7.03 10.46
CA ALA A 100 -1.14 -6.20 9.63
C ALA A 100 -2.12 -7.01 8.77
N PHE A 101 -1.79 -8.27 8.41
CA PHE A 101 -2.72 -9.14 7.67
C PHE A 101 -4.01 -9.42 8.46
N ALA A 102 -3.91 -9.56 9.78
CA ALA A 102 -5.09 -9.73 10.64
C ALA A 102 -6.00 -8.49 10.57
N MET A 103 -5.41 -7.29 10.62
CA MET A 103 -6.13 -6.03 10.48
C MET A 103 -6.84 -5.93 9.12
N TYR A 104 -6.18 -6.37 8.04
CA TYR A 104 -6.79 -6.36 6.70
C TYR A 104 -7.98 -7.30 6.60
N GLY A 105 -7.86 -8.54 7.11
CA GLY A 105 -8.96 -9.50 7.14
C GLY A 105 -10.15 -9.00 7.92
N LEU A 106 -9.93 -8.42 9.10
CA LEU A 106 -10.98 -7.84 9.92
C LEU A 106 -11.66 -6.66 9.23
N SER A 107 -10.89 -5.77 8.60
CA SER A 107 -11.44 -4.61 7.88
C SER A 107 -12.35 -5.01 6.73
N VAL A 108 -12.02 -6.07 5.97
CA VAL A 108 -12.91 -6.58 4.91
C VAL A 108 -14.26 -7.01 5.51
N VAL A 109 -14.25 -7.69 6.64
CA VAL A 109 -15.49 -8.11 7.30
C VAL A 109 -16.26 -6.93 7.87
N ASP A 110 -15.58 -5.94 8.45
CA ASP A 110 -16.20 -4.73 8.99
C ASP A 110 -16.92 -3.95 7.88
N TYR A 111 -16.29 -3.77 6.71
CA TYR A 111 -16.96 -3.17 5.57
C TYR A 111 -18.13 -4.00 5.04
N ALA A 112 -17.98 -5.33 4.99
CA ALA A 112 -19.09 -6.20 4.57
C ALA A 112 -20.26 -6.17 5.58
N ALA A 113 -19.97 -6.04 6.87
CA ALA A 113 -20.97 -5.96 7.91
C ALA A 113 -21.82 -4.67 7.83
N THR A 114 -21.31 -3.59 7.25
CA THR A 114 -22.11 -2.37 7.00
C THR A 114 -23.26 -2.63 6.03
N VAL A 115 -23.10 -3.58 5.11
CA VAL A 115 -24.13 -4.00 4.14
C VAL A 115 -24.90 -5.20 4.62
N PHE A 116 -24.25 -6.13 5.32
CA PHE A 116 -24.80 -7.39 5.82
C PHE A 116 -24.56 -7.52 7.34
N PRO A 117 -25.36 -6.86 8.20
CA PRO A 117 -25.14 -6.88 9.67
C PRO A 117 -25.17 -8.30 10.28
N GLN A 118 -25.77 -9.25 9.60
CA GLN A 118 -25.90 -10.64 10.05
C GLN A 118 -24.54 -11.38 10.17
N ILE A 119 -23.49 -10.88 9.54
CA ILE A 119 -22.14 -11.49 9.60
C ILE A 119 -21.33 -11.04 10.81
N GLU A 120 -21.76 -10.01 11.52
CA GLU A 120 -21.03 -9.44 12.66
C GLU A 120 -20.68 -10.45 13.75
N PRO A 121 -21.60 -11.37 14.16
CA PRO A 121 -21.29 -12.40 15.17
C PRO A 121 -20.16 -13.35 14.73
N TYR A 122 -19.95 -13.52 13.42
CA TYR A 122 -18.95 -14.41 12.83
C TYR A 122 -17.70 -13.67 12.34
N ARG A 123 -17.53 -12.40 12.72
CA ARG A 123 -16.49 -11.48 12.25
C ARG A 123 -15.11 -12.13 12.22
N ASN A 124 -14.67 -12.69 13.34
CA ASN A 124 -13.33 -13.28 13.43
C ASN A 124 -13.19 -14.55 12.59
N LEU A 125 -14.21 -15.39 12.53
CA LEU A 125 -14.20 -16.62 11.75
C LEU A 125 -14.10 -16.30 10.24
N ILE A 126 -14.90 -15.36 9.76
CA ILE A 126 -14.90 -14.93 8.36
C ILE A 126 -13.56 -14.27 7.99
N ALA A 127 -13.00 -13.43 8.88
CA ALA A 127 -11.70 -12.82 8.66
C ALA A 127 -10.59 -13.87 8.50
N VAL A 128 -10.55 -14.87 9.37
CA VAL A 128 -9.59 -15.99 9.27
C VAL A 128 -9.82 -16.79 7.99
N ALA A 129 -11.06 -17.08 7.63
CA ALA A 129 -11.38 -17.79 6.39
C ALA A 129 -10.89 -17.03 5.14
N ILE A 130 -11.12 -15.71 5.09
CA ILE A 130 -10.68 -14.83 4.00
C ILE A 130 -9.14 -14.83 3.91
N ILE A 131 -8.44 -14.62 5.02
CA ILE A 131 -6.98 -14.60 5.05
C ILE A 131 -6.44 -15.96 4.59
N THR A 132 -7.00 -17.06 5.08
CA THR A 132 -6.59 -18.42 4.71
C THR A 132 -6.82 -18.67 3.22
N LEU A 133 -7.96 -18.24 2.67
CA LEU A 133 -8.27 -18.34 1.24
C LEU A 133 -7.22 -17.59 0.40
N PHE A 134 -6.94 -16.33 0.74
CA PHE A 134 -5.93 -15.53 0.03
C PHE A 134 -4.53 -16.14 0.18
N PHE A 135 -4.20 -16.67 1.34
CA PHE A 135 -2.93 -17.35 1.55
C PHE A 135 -2.82 -18.62 0.69
N ALA A 136 -3.89 -19.39 0.60
CA ALA A 136 -3.96 -20.58 -0.27
C ALA A 136 -3.76 -20.23 -1.76
N THR A 137 -4.23 -19.06 -2.22
CA THR A 137 -4.00 -18.62 -3.60
C THR A 137 -2.52 -18.38 -3.91
N THR A 138 -1.69 -18.07 -2.91
CA THR A 138 -0.25 -17.91 -3.12
C THR A 138 0.43 -19.22 -3.52
N LEU A 139 -0.13 -20.37 -3.11
CA LEU A 139 0.36 -21.68 -3.48
C LEU A 139 0.16 -22.01 -4.97
N LEU A 140 -0.76 -21.30 -5.65
CA LEU A 140 -1.03 -21.44 -7.09
C LEU A 140 0.06 -20.81 -7.97
N GLY A 141 1.03 -20.15 -7.36
CA GLY A 141 2.23 -19.62 -8.00
C GLY A 141 2.09 -18.19 -8.53
N GLY A 142 3.23 -17.54 -8.75
CA GLY A 142 3.33 -16.11 -9.05
C GLY A 142 2.61 -15.64 -10.33
N LYS A 143 2.40 -16.53 -11.30
CA LYS A 143 1.65 -16.19 -12.52
C LYS A 143 0.17 -15.96 -12.26
N PHE A 144 -0.43 -16.83 -11.44
CA PHE A 144 -1.84 -16.70 -11.03
C PHE A 144 -2.01 -15.46 -10.17
N MET A 145 -1.13 -15.29 -9.17
CA MET A 145 -1.15 -14.13 -8.28
C MET A 145 -1.01 -12.80 -9.03
N GLY A 146 -0.14 -12.71 -10.03
CA GLY A 146 0.01 -11.50 -10.83
C GLY A 146 -1.25 -11.13 -11.61
N LYS A 147 -1.92 -12.11 -12.24
CA LYS A 147 -3.19 -11.88 -12.92
C LYS A 147 -4.31 -11.50 -11.96
N PHE A 148 -4.40 -12.24 -10.85
CA PHE A 148 -5.41 -11.99 -9.83
C PHE A 148 -5.27 -10.58 -9.25
N ASN A 149 -4.05 -10.19 -8.87
CA ASN A 149 -3.76 -8.83 -8.37
C ASN A 149 -4.13 -7.75 -9.41
N MET A 150 -3.81 -7.96 -10.68
CA MET A 150 -4.18 -7.01 -11.74
C MET A 150 -5.69 -6.82 -11.85
N ILE A 151 -6.48 -7.91 -11.80
CA ILE A 151 -7.94 -7.84 -11.82
C ILE A 151 -8.46 -7.07 -10.61
N MET A 152 -7.94 -7.37 -9.41
CA MET A 152 -8.33 -6.67 -8.18
C MET A 152 -8.03 -5.18 -8.25
N VAL A 153 -6.86 -4.79 -8.77
CA VAL A 153 -6.48 -3.37 -8.95
C VAL A 153 -7.41 -2.67 -9.94
N VAL A 154 -7.77 -3.33 -11.05
CA VAL A 154 -8.70 -2.75 -12.03
C VAL A 154 -10.08 -2.52 -11.40
N VAL A 155 -10.61 -3.52 -10.68
CA VAL A 155 -11.90 -3.39 -9.98
C VAL A 155 -11.85 -2.25 -8.97
N LEU A 156 -10.77 -2.15 -8.21
CA LEU A 156 -10.56 -1.11 -7.21
C LEU A 156 -10.48 0.29 -7.84
N VAL A 157 -9.75 0.45 -8.94
CA VAL A 157 -9.67 1.74 -9.67
C VAL A 157 -11.03 2.13 -10.23
N ILE A 158 -11.77 1.19 -10.81
CA ILE A 158 -13.14 1.44 -11.29
C ILE A 158 -14.04 1.88 -10.14
N SER A 159 -13.99 1.19 -9.01
CA SER A 159 -14.77 1.56 -7.81
C SER A 159 -14.46 2.96 -7.32
N LEU A 160 -13.18 3.37 -7.33
CA LEU A 160 -12.77 4.73 -6.98
C LEU A 160 -13.29 5.76 -7.97
N ILE A 161 -13.22 5.48 -9.28
CA ILE A 161 -13.75 6.39 -10.31
C ILE A 161 -15.25 6.59 -10.11
N VAL A 162 -16.00 5.50 -9.87
CA VAL A 162 -17.44 5.59 -9.58
C VAL A 162 -17.68 6.41 -8.31
N TYR A 163 -16.93 6.14 -7.24
CA TYR A 163 -17.06 6.90 -5.99
C TYR A 163 -16.81 8.40 -6.20
N ILE A 164 -15.76 8.76 -6.94
CA ILE A 164 -15.45 10.15 -7.26
C ILE A 164 -16.56 10.76 -8.13
N ALA A 165 -17.02 10.07 -9.16
CA ALA A 165 -18.05 10.58 -10.07
C ALA A 165 -19.38 10.84 -9.35
N VAL A 166 -19.76 9.99 -8.42
CA VAL A 166 -20.99 10.16 -7.61
C VAL A 166 -20.81 11.24 -6.55
N GLY A 167 -19.64 11.31 -5.90
CA GLY A 167 -19.40 12.28 -4.82
C GLY A 167 -19.05 13.69 -5.30
N LEU A 168 -18.51 13.83 -6.51
CA LEU A 168 -18.00 15.12 -7.01
C LEU A 168 -19.05 16.25 -7.02
N PRO A 169 -20.33 16.01 -7.40
CA PRO A 169 -21.37 17.03 -7.37
C PRO A 169 -21.70 17.57 -5.97
N GLU A 170 -21.45 16.76 -4.93
CA GLU A 170 -21.75 17.10 -3.53
C GLU A 170 -20.57 17.77 -2.82
N VAL A 171 -19.42 17.91 -3.49
CA VAL A 171 -18.22 18.50 -2.89
C VAL A 171 -18.38 20.00 -2.68
N ASN A 172 -18.45 20.38 -1.41
CA ASN A 172 -18.41 21.79 -1.04
C ASN A 172 -16.94 22.26 -0.88
N LEU A 173 -16.40 22.86 -1.93
CA LEU A 173 -15.04 23.40 -1.95
C LEU A 173 -14.78 24.46 -0.88
N ALA A 174 -15.81 25.18 -0.42
CA ALA A 174 -15.68 26.14 0.67
C ALA A 174 -15.37 25.45 2.02
N ALA A 175 -15.82 24.21 2.19
CA ALA A 175 -15.56 23.44 3.41
C ALA A 175 -14.11 22.95 3.53
N VAL A 176 -13.37 22.91 2.41
CA VAL A 176 -11.96 22.43 2.35
C VAL A 176 -10.96 23.60 2.38
N ARG A 177 -11.42 24.83 2.56
CA ARG A 177 -10.53 25.99 2.69
C ARG A 177 -9.79 25.96 4.04
N PRO A 178 -8.48 26.37 4.08
CA PRO A 178 -7.70 26.39 5.32
C PRO A 178 -8.28 27.27 6.43
N THR A 179 -9.15 28.20 6.07
CA THR A 179 -9.86 29.11 6.99
C THR A 179 -11.19 28.56 7.51
N SER A 180 -11.61 27.35 7.04
CA SER A 180 -12.88 26.76 7.48
C SER A 180 -12.76 26.15 8.87
N ASP A 181 -13.83 26.24 9.67
CA ASP A 181 -13.91 25.59 10.97
C ASP A 181 -13.67 24.07 10.86
N GLY A 182 -12.81 23.55 11.73
CA GLY A 182 -12.44 22.15 11.76
C GLY A 182 -11.47 21.72 10.65
N TYR A 183 -10.84 22.66 9.92
CA TYR A 183 -9.81 22.33 8.95
C TYR A 183 -8.60 21.64 9.63
N PHE A 184 -8.11 22.20 10.75
CA PHE A 184 -7.10 21.59 11.62
C PHE A 184 -7.73 21.19 12.95
N LYS A 185 -8.58 20.16 12.97
CA LYS A 185 -9.32 19.75 14.15
C LYS A 185 -8.42 19.47 15.38
N GLY A 186 -7.28 18.82 15.17
CA GLY A 186 -6.30 18.53 16.22
C GLY A 186 -5.11 19.49 16.26
N GLY A 187 -5.20 20.65 15.59
CA GLY A 187 -4.07 21.57 15.46
C GLY A 187 -2.88 20.96 14.75
N PHE A 188 -1.70 21.49 15.05
CA PHE A 188 -0.45 21.03 14.40
C PHE A 188 -0.11 19.56 14.78
N MET A 189 -0.39 19.16 16.01
CA MET A 189 -0.16 17.78 16.48
C MET A 189 -1.09 16.79 15.76
N GLY A 190 -2.36 17.16 15.57
CA GLY A 190 -3.30 16.34 14.81
C GLY A 190 -2.87 16.13 13.36
N LEU A 191 -2.36 17.18 12.71
CA LEU A 191 -1.80 17.08 11.37
C LEU A 191 -0.58 16.13 11.35
N PHE A 192 0.32 16.25 12.33
CA PHE A 192 1.50 15.40 12.42
C PHE A 192 1.14 13.93 12.61
N MET A 193 0.15 13.63 13.47
CA MET A 193 -0.37 12.28 13.66
C MET A 193 -1.03 11.74 12.38
N ALA A 194 -1.78 12.58 11.68
CA ALA A 194 -2.40 12.19 10.42
C ALA A 194 -1.33 11.90 9.34
N ILE A 195 -0.27 12.70 9.24
CA ILE A 195 0.86 12.45 8.33
C ILE A 195 1.51 11.10 8.65
N ALA A 196 1.74 10.79 9.93
CA ALA A 196 2.34 9.52 10.34
C ALA A 196 1.47 8.32 9.92
N VAL A 197 0.14 8.39 10.16
CA VAL A 197 -0.81 7.35 9.77
C VAL A 197 -0.90 7.23 8.24
N MET A 198 -0.98 8.35 7.51
CA MET A 198 -1.03 8.34 6.04
C MET A 198 0.29 7.87 5.41
N SER A 199 1.43 8.07 6.07
CA SER A 199 2.72 7.54 5.60
C SER A 199 2.72 6.02 5.50
N PHE A 200 1.98 5.33 6.37
CA PHE A 200 1.79 3.88 6.26
C PHE A 200 1.04 3.51 4.96
N ALA A 201 -0.02 4.24 4.62
CA ALA A 201 -0.74 4.06 3.36
C ALA A 201 0.17 4.27 2.13
N CYS A 202 0.94 5.36 2.13
CA CYS A 202 1.82 5.73 1.02
C CYS A 202 2.99 4.75 0.81
N GLN A 203 3.39 3.97 1.83
CA GLN A 203 4.45 2.95 1.70
C GLN A 203 4.15 1.90 0.63
N GLY A 204 2.89 1.68 0.29
CA GLY A 204 2.49 0.79 -0.79
C GLY A 204 3.18 1.10 -2.11
N SER A 205 3.40 2.38 -2.43
CA SER A 205 4.10 2.82 -3.66
C SER A 205 5.51 2.26 -3.80
N THR A 206 6.13 1.85 -2.69
CA THR A 206 7.52 1.33 -2.64
C THR A 206 7.61 -0.18 -2.75
N MET A 207 6.48 -0.89 -2.78
CA MET A 207 6.43 -2.37 -2.90
C MET A 207 7.13 -2.94 -4.15
N PRO A 208 7.21 -2.23 -5.30
CA PRO A 208 8.01 -2.71 -6.44
C PRO A 208 9.47 -3.03 -6.10
N ILE A 209 10.05 -2.44 -5.04
CA ILE A 209 11.42 -2.72 -4.59
C ILE A 209 11.59 -4.19 -4.20
N ASP A 210 10.57 -4.81 -3.62
CA ASP A 210 10.63 -6.21 -3.18
C ASP A 210 10.59 -7.20 -4.36
N MET A 211 10.16 -6.74 -5.54
CA MET A 211 10.05 -7.53 -6.77
C MET A 211 11.19 -7.26 -7.75
N THR A 212 12.33 -6.79 -7.28
CA THR A 212 13.50 -6.42 -8.11
C THR A 212 13.96 -7.56 -9.02
N SER A 213 13.95 -8.81 -8.52
CA SER A 213 14.34 -10.01 -9.29
C SER A 213 13.42 -10.30 -10.47
N ASP A 214 12.17 -9.86 -10.40
CA ASP A 214 11.15 -10.12 -11.42
C ASP A 214 11.05 -8.97 -12.45
N ALA A 215 11.79 -7.88 -12.27
CA ALA A 215 11.78 -6.73 -13.17
C ALA A 215 12.52 -6.99 -14.49
N LYS A 216 11.94 -6.54 -15.62
CA LYS A 216 12.54 -6.69 -16.95
C LYS A 216 13.85 -5.91 -17.12
N ASN A 217 13.92 -4.71 -16.57
CA ASN A 217 15.12 -3.88 -16.51
C ASN A 217 15.09 -3.09 -15.20
N PRO A 218 15.60 -3.66 -14.09
CA PRO A 218 15.46 -3.09 -12.75
C PRO A 218 15.89 -1.62 -12.67
N LYS A 219 17.02 -1.26 -13.28
CA LYS A 219 17.57 0.11 -13.28
C LYS A 219 16.58 1.17 -13.80
N LYS A 220 15.77 0.82 -14.80
CA LYS A 220 14.80 1.73 -15.42
C LYS A 220 13.39 1.50 -14.94
N THR A 221 13.03 0.25 -14.70
CA THR A 221 11.65 -0.15 -14.36
C THR A 221 11.27 0.26 -12.94
N LEU A 222 12.14 0.04 -11.95
CA LEU A 222 11.84 0.33 -10.55
C LEU A 222 11.61 1.81 -10.27
N PRO A 223 12.53 2.74 -10.62
CA PRO A 223 12.30 4.15 -10.36
C PRO A 223 11.04 4.68 -11.04
N LYS A 224 10.79 4.26 -12.30
CA LYS A 224 9.59 4.66 -13.04
C LYS A 224 8.32 4.12 -12.40
N ALA A 225 8.32 2.85 -11.99
CA ALA A 225 7.15 2.24 -11.33
C ALA A 225 6.82 2.94 -10.01
N ILE A 226 7.82 3.29 -9.19
CA ILE A 226 7.63 4.00 -7.93
C ILE A 226 7.13 5.43 -8.18
N ILE A 227 7.69 6.15 -9.15
CA ILE A 227 7.19 7.49 -9.51
C ILE A 227 5.72 7.41 -9.92
N VAL A 228 5.37 6.48 -10.82
CA VAL A 228 3.98 6.32 -11.28
C VAL A 228 3.06 5.96 -10.13
N SER A 229 3.44 5.00 -9.26
CA SER A 229 2.61 4.60 -8.12
C SER A 229 2.52 5.65 -7.02
N SER A 230 3.45 6.59 -6.93
CA SER A 230 3.38 7.71 -5.99
C SER A 230 2.58 8.89 -6.52
N LEU A 231 2.42 9.02 -7.85
CA LEU A 231 1.66 10.10 -8.48
C LEU A 231 0.16 9.80 -8.56
N VAL A 232 -0.21 8.52 -8.59
CA VAL A 232 -1.61 8.05 -8.62
C VAL A 232 -2.15 7.94 -7.21
#